data_7a7c694dc6c46470a671dbfb87de0d9c
#
_entry.id   7a7c694dc6c46470a671dbfb87de0d9c
#
_cell.length_a   1.000
_cell.length_b   1.000
_cell.length_c   1.000
_cell.angle_alpha   90.00
_cell.angle_beta   90.00
_cell.angle_gamma   90.00
#
_symmetry.space_group_name_H-M   'P 1'
#
loop_
_entity.id
_entity.type
_entity.pdbx_description
1 polymer ?
#
loop_
_entity_poly.entity_id
_entity_poly.type
_entity_poly.pdbx_seq_one_letter_code
_entity_poly.pdbx_strand_id
1 'polypeptide(L)'
;MSLGCPFVRVVSTRVVYENRWMRVHEDRGEGDRLYGWVEKSPSALIVPIDGDQVWLIEQFRHPVGQRFWEFPQGAWEDDPGASAVELARGELAEETGLRASSLECLGRLYFAYGFSNQPVDVWRATGLEPGPQALESTEAGLIVRRFTVAAVESMIRTNEIRDAASVAAWHLCAK
;
A
#
# COMPACT_ATOMS: atom_id res chain seq x y z
N MET A 1 25.27 3.83 -5.70
CA MET A 1 26.02 2.76 -6.39
C MET A 1 24.98 1.74 -6.86
N SER A 2 24.78 1.61 -8.17
CA SER A 2 23.91 0.57 -8.72
C SER A 2 24.55 -0.79 -8.44
N LEU A 3 23.96 -1.55 -7.54
CA LEU A 3 24.25 -2.98 -7.43
C LEU A 3 23.62 -3.66 -8.65
N GLY A 4 24.31 -3.59 -9.79
CA GLY A 4 23.89 -4.32 -10.98
C GLY A 4 23.73 -5.79 -10.61
N CYS A 5 22.57 -6.37 -10.96
CA CYS A 5 22.35 -7.81 -10.79
C CYS A 5 23.48 -8.56 -11.52
N PRO A 6 24.30 -9.35 -10.81
CA PRO A 6 25.45 -10.03 -11.44
C PRO A 6 25.01 -11.09 -12.49
N PHE A 7 23.72 -11.37 -12.60
CA PHE A 7 23.17 -12.44 -13.42
C PHE A 7 22.44 -11.97 -14.69
N VAL A 8 22.09 -10.66 -14.79
CA VAL A 8 21.39 -10.15 -15.98
C VAL A 8 21.90 -8.75 -16.32
N ARG A 9 22.73 -8.67 -17.35
CA ARG A 9 23.02 -7.37 -17.98
C ARG A 9 21.84 -7.02 -18.87
N VAL A 10 21.08 -5.98 -18.51
CA VAL A 10 20.01 -5.45 -19.34
C VAL A 10 20.63 -4.78 -20.57
N VAL A 11 20.22 -5.21 -21.76
CA VAL A 11 20.66 -4.69 -23.06
C VAL A 11 19.71 -3.60 -23.55
N SER A 12 18.41 -3.78 -23.33
CA SER A 12 17.39 -2.79 -23.66
C SER A 12 16.16 -2.95 -22.77
N THR A 13 15.47 -1.84 -22.55
CA THR A 13 14.18 -1.77 -21.83
C THR A 13 13.17 -1.11 -22.77
N ARG A 14 11.95 -1.64 -22.83
CA ARG A 14 10.82 -1.00 -23.51
C ARG A 14 9.56 -1.03 -22.65
N VAL A 15 8.73 0.01 -22.75
CA VAL A 15 7.37 0.00 -22.21
C VAL A 15 6.48 -0.77 -23.18
N VAL A 16 5.80 -1.81 -22.73
CA VAL A 16 4.90 -2.65 -23.52
C VAL A 16 3.43 -2.38 -23.24
N TYR A 17 3.12 -1.76 -22.09
CA TYR A 17 1.79 -1.28 -21.73
C TYR A 17 1.92 -0.10 -20.78
N GLU A 18 1.03 0.91 -20.90
CA GLU A 18 0.99 2.06 -20.02
C GLU A 18 -0.46 2.54 -19.84
N ASN A 19 -0.80 2.95 -18.62
CA ASN A 19 -1.99 3.72 -18.29
C ASN A 19 -1.66 4.71 -17.16
N ARG A 20 -2.68 5.43 -16.61
CA ARG A 20 -2.44 6.41 -15.54
C ARG A 20 -1.88 5.80 -14.24
N TRP A 21 -2.08 4.51 -13.99
CA TRP A 21 -1.72 3.85 -12.73
C TRP A 21 -0.45 3.02 -12.76
N MET A 22 0.02 2.64 -13.97
CA MET A 22 1.21 1.78 -14.09
C MET A 22 1.81 1.79 -15.48
N ARG A 23 3.09 1.40 -15.53
CA ARG A 23 3.79 1.01 -16.77
C ARG A 23 4.24 -0.43 -16.65
N VAL A 24 4.12 -1.18 -17.72
CA VAL A 24 4.71 -2.53 -17.84
C VAL A 24 5.92 -2.45 -18.72
N HIS A 25 7.05 -2.86 -18.19
CA HIS A 25 8.33 -2.88 -18.87
C HIS A 25 8.71 -4.29 -19.29
N GLU A 26 9.39 -4.39 -20.42
CA GLU A 26 10.09 -5.60 -20.86
C GLU A 26 11.57 -5.27 -21.00
N ASP A 27 12.39 -5.93 -20.19
CA ASP A 27 13.85 -5.87 -20.28
C ASP A 27 14.36 -7.04 -21.09
N ARG A 28 15.26 -6.78 -22.03
CA ARG A 28 16.04 -7.78 -22.76
C ARG A 28 17.44 -7.84 -22.17
N GLY A 29 17.83 -9.02 -21.75
CA GLY A 29 19.17 -9.32 -21.29
C GLY A 29 20.00 -10.03 -22.32
N GLU A 30 21.28 -10.29 -22.02
CA GLU A 30 22.17 -11.09 -22.84
C GLU A 30 21.61 -12.52 -23.04
N GLY A 31 21.72 -13.07 -24.26
CA GLY A 31 21.23 -14.41 -24.60
C GLY A 31 19.70 -14.50 -24.69
N ASP A 32 19.03 -13.45 -25.19
CA ASP A 32 17.57 -13.37 -25.41
C ASP A 32 16.70 -13.58 -24.18
N ARG A 33 17.25 -13.35 -22.99
CA ARG A 33 16.47 -13.39 -21.74
C ARG A 33 15.49 -12.23 -21.69
N LEU A 34 14.23 -12.53 -21.36
CA LEU A 34 13.18 -11.53 -21.17
C LEU A 34 12.79 -11.47 -19.69
N TYR A 35 12.65 -10.24 -19.19
CA TYR A 35 12.16 -9.97 -17.85
C TYR A 35 11.07 -8.89 -17.91
N GLY A 36 9.84 -9.25 -17.49
CA GLY A 36 8.72 -8.31 -17.42
C GLY A 36 8.57 -7.79 -16.00
N TRP A 37 8.36 -6.48 -15.85
CA TRP A 37 8.10 -5.88 -14.56
C TRP A 37 7.16 -4.68 -14.65
N VAL A 38 6.52 -4.37 -13.51
CA VAL A 38 5.53 -3.29 -13.38
C VAL A 38 6.14 -2.14 -12.59
N GLU A 39 6.12 -0.96 -13.19
CA GLU A 39 6.42 0.31 -12.53
C GLU A 39 5.12 0.91 -11.99
N LYS A 40 5.13 1.27 -10.71
CA LYS A 40 4.04 1.98 -10.04
C LYS A 40 4.59 3.06 -9.10
N SER A 41 3.75 4.07 -8.85
CA SER A 41 4.03 5.13 -7.89
C SER A 41 4.25 4.56 -6.48
N PRO A 42 5.11 5.19 -5.66
CA PRO A 42 5.19 4.89 -4.24
C PRO A 42 3.83 5.02 -3.56
N SER A 43 3.58 4.19 -2.55
CA SER A 43 2.34 4.22 -1.78
C SER A 43 2.61 4.39 -0.29
N ALA A 44 1.56 4.76 0.44
CA ALA A 44 1.53 4.74 1.88
C ALA A 44 0.52 3.68 2.35
N LEU A 45 0.83 3.00 3.46
CA LEU A 45 -0.08 2.16 4.22
C LEU A 45 -0.08 2.65 5.66
N ILE A 46 -1.26 2.90 6.20
CA ILE A 46 -1.41 3.52 7.49
C ILE A 46 -2.08 2.54 8.47
N VAL A 47 -1.49 2.34 9.64
CA VAL A 47 -2.09 1.61 10.77
C VAL A 47 -2.67 2.64 11.73
N PRO A 48 -3.99 2.94 11.66
CA PRO A 48 -4.64 3.88 12.56
C PRO A 48 -4.96 3.16 13.87
N ILE A 49 -4.31 3.58 14.97
CA ILE A 49 -4.42 2.93 16.28
C ILE A 49 -4.44 3.96 17.41
N ASP A 50 -5.43 3.88 18.29
CA ASP A 50 -5.51 4.64 19.54
C ASP A 50 -5.90 3.73 20.69
N GLY A 51 -4.99 3.57 21.66
CA GLY A 51 -5.16 2.64 22.77
C GLY A 51 -5.40 1.21 22.26
N ASP A 52 -6.56 0.64 22.58
CA ASP A 52 -6.98 -0.69 22.14
C ASP A 52 -7.83 -0.66 20.86
N GLN A 53 -7.93 0.48 20.18
CA GLN A 53 -8.79 0.63 19.02
C GLN A 53 -7.97 0.77 17.73
N VAL A 54 -8.35 0.03 16.69
CA VAL A 54 -7.72 -0.02 15.36
C VAL A 54 -8.80 0.16 14.31
N TRP A 55 -8.54 0.96 13.29
CA TRP A 55 -9.47 1.14 12.17
C TRP A 55 -8.99 0.38 10.95
N LEU A 56 -9.89 -0.38 10.35
CA LEU A 56 -9.70 -1.06 9.08
C LEU A 56 -10.71 -0.54 8.06
N ILE A 57 -10.37 -0.71 6.80
CA ILE A 57 -11.28 -0.53 5.68
C ILE A 57 -11.62 -1.91 5.07
N GLU A 58 -12.81 -2.02 4.50
CA GLU A 58 -13.19 -3.15 3.66
C GLU A 58 -13.57 -2.67 2.28
N GLN A 59 -12.85 -3.11 1.27
CA GLN A 59 -13.14 -2.76 -0.12
C GLN A 59 -13.11 -3.95 -1.07
N PHE A 60 -13.75 -3.78 -2.25
CA PHE A 60 -13.72 -4.77 -3.30
C PHE A 60 -12.44 -4.65 -4.12
N ARG A 61 -11.65 -5.70 -4.19
CA ARG A 61 -10.41 -5.77 -4.98
C ARG A 61 -10.68 -6.50 -6.29
N HIS A 62 -10.89 -5.73 -7.36
CA HIS A 62 -11.26 -6.22 -8.69
C HIS A 62 -10.39 -7.38 -9.21
N PRO A 63 -9.04 -7.35 -9.13
CA PRO A 63 -8.22 -8.43 -9.67
C PRO A 63 -8.46 -9.81 -9.03
N VAL A 64 -8.93 -9.84 -7.79
CA VAL A 64 -9.23 -11.09 -7.05
C VAL A 64 -10.73 -11.33 -6.88
N GLY A 65 -11.59 -10.40 -7.31
CA GLY A 65 -13.04 -10.54 -7.33
C GLY A 65 -13.70 -10.68 -5.95
N GLN A 66 -13.08 -10.15 -4.90
CA GLN A 66 -13.53 -10.31 -3.52
C GLN A 66 -13.36 -9.02 -2.71
N ARG A 67 -14.08 -8.92 -1.58
CA ARG A 67 -13.87 -7.89 -0.56
C ARG A 67 -12.84 -8.36 0.46
N PHE A 68 -12.04 -7.41 0.95
CA PHE A 68 -10.99 -7.66 1.94
C PHE A 68 -11.01 -6.61 3.03
N TRP A 69 -10.78 -7.04 4.27
CA TRP A 69 -10.35 -6.16 5.35
C TRP A 69 -8.86 -5.88 5.21
N GLU A 70 -8.51 -4.61 5.22
CA GLU A 70 -7.12 -4.14 5.08
C GLU A 70 -6.91 -2.82 5.82
N PHE A 71 -5.69 -2.39 5.98
CA PHE A 71 -5.40 -1.04 6.43
C PHE A 71 -5.56 -0.04 5.29
N PRO A 72 -5.96 1.23 5.61
CA PRO A 72 -6.00 2.30 4.60
C PRO A 72 -4.66 2.42 3.88
N GLN A 73 -4.71 2.49 2.53
CA GLN A 73 -3.50 2.50 1.71
C GLN A 73 -3.78 2.95 0.28
N GLY A 74 -2.91 3.79 -0.26
CA GLY A 74 -2.99 4.19 -1.64
C GLY A 74 -1.76 4.93 -2.13
N ALA A 75 -1.86 5.49 -3.34
CA ALA A 75 -0.80 6.21 -4.02
C ALA A 75 -1.39 7.34 -4.85
N TRP A 76 -0.75 8.51 -4.81
CA TRP A 76 -1.17 9.65 -5.62
C TRP A 76 -0.39 9.69 -6.94
N GLU A 77 -0.99 9.15 -7.99
CA GLU A 77 -0.40 9.19 -9.32
C GLU A 77 -0.36 10.60 -9.91
N ASP A 78 -1.30 11.45 -9.52
CA ASP A 78 -1.44 12.82 -10.04
C ASP A 78 -0.59 13.86 -9.27
N ASP A 79 0.01 13.48 -8.14
CA ASP A 79 0.94 14.32 -7.36
C ASP A 79 2.25 13.59 -7.00
N PRO A 80 3.12 13.35 -7.97
CA PRO A 80 4.40 12.67 -7.73
C PRO A 80 5.39 13.49 -6.89
N GLY A 81 5.06 14.75 -6.60
CA GLY A 81 5.86 15.66 -5.77
C GLY A 81 5.49 15.64 -4.28
N ALA A 82 4.38 15.03 -3.92
CA ALA A 82 3.94 14.92 -2.53
C ALA A 82 4.97 14.18 -1.68
N SER A 83 5.20 14.68 -0.46
CA SER A 83 6.04 13.95 0.49
C SER A 83 5.32 12.71 1.01
N ALA A 84 6.09 11.68 1.41
CA ALA A 84 5.52 10.43 1.92
C ALA A 84 4.58 10.63 3.12
N VAL A 85 4.82 11.63 3.96
CA VAL A 85 3.97 11.96 5.11
C VAL A 85 2.67 12.66 4.67
N GLU A 86 2.71 13.48 3.63
CA GLU A 86 1.50 14.12 3.06
C GLU A 86 0.62 13.06 2.40
N LEU A 87 1.21 12.14 1.63
CA LEU A 87 0.51 11.00 1.07
C LEU A 87 -0.18 10.18 2.18
N ALA A 88 0.56 9.77 3.22
CA ALA A 88 -0.01 9.00 4.32
C ALA A 88 -1.15 9.74 5.05
N ARG A 89 -1.04 11.06 5.19
CA ARG A 89 -2.07 11.89 5.82
C ARG A 89 -3.31 12.00 4.93
N GLY A 90 -3.12 12.12 3.64
CA GLY A 90 -4.19 12.20 2.66
C GLY A 90 -4.96 10.89 2.59
N GLU A 91 -4.30 9.77 2.35
CA GLU A 91 -4.92 8.44 2.29
C GLU A 91 -5.74 8.12 3.55
N LEU A 92 -5.16 8.40 4.73
CA LEU A 92 -5.90 8.22 5.99
C LEU A 92 -7.20 9.04 6.00
N ALA A 93 -7.15 10.30 5.60
CA ALA A 93 -8.31 11.19 5.60
C ALA A 93 -9.32 10.82 4.52
N GLU A 94 -8.86 10.50 3.31
CA GLU A 94 -9.69 10.17 2.15
C GLU A 94 -10.48 8.88 2.38
N GLU A 95 -9.81 7.81 2.75
CA GLU A 95 -10.44 6.51 2.92
C GLU A 95 -11.21 6.37 4.24
N THR A 96 -10.75 6.97 5.33
CA THR A 96 -11.35 6.75 6.66
C THR A 96 -12.08 7.94 7.25
N GLY A 97 -11.83 9.15 6.76
CA GLY A 97 -12.28 10.36 7.40
C GLY A 97 -11.57 10.67 8.72
N LEU A 98 -10.44 10.02 9.02
CA LEU A 98 -9.67 10.25 10.23
C LEU A 98 -8.50 11.23 9.98
N ARG A 99 -8.20 12.02 10.98
CA ARG A 99 -7.00 12.86 11.04
C ARG A 99 -6.15 12.43 12.21
N ALA A 100 -4.85 12.25 12.00
CA ALA A 100 -3.92 11.87 13.03
C ALA A 100 -3.12 13.09 13.52
N SER A 101 -2.96 13.22 14.83
CA SER A 101 -2.04 14.20 15.42
C SER A 101 -0.58 13.77 15.28
N SER A 102 -0.32 12.46 15.18
CA SER A 102 1.01 11.90 14.98
C SER A 102 1.01 10.83 13.90
N LEU A 103 2.00 10.89 13.01
CA LEU A 103 2.33 9.87 12.01
C LEU A 103 3.81 9.47 12.21
N GLU A 104 4.04 8.20 12.49
CA GLU A 104 5.37 7.62 12.63
C GLU A 104 5.64 6.63 11.50
N CYS A 105 6.72 6.86 10.75
CA CYS A 105 7.15 5.91 9.72
C CYS A 105 7.80 4.69 10.37
N LEU A 106 7.21 3.52 10.19
CA LEU A 106 7.69 2.25 10.73
C LEU A 106 8.69 1.55 9.81
N GLY A 107 8.69 1.90 8.53
CA GLY A 107 9.61 1.33 7.53
C GLY A 107 9.03 1.29 6.13
N ARG A 108 9.86 0.80 5.20
CA ARG A 108 9.49 0.63 3.79
C ARG A 108 9.46 -0.85 3.42
N LEU A 109 8.38 -1.26 2.78
CA LEU A 109 8.18 -2.58 2.22
C LEU A 109 7.99 -2.48 0.69
N TYR A 110 7.84 -3.62 0.03
CA TYR A 110 7.50 -3.72 -1.39
C TYR A 110 6.36 -4.72 -1.56
N PHE A 111 5.29 -4.34 -2.25
CA PHE A 111 4.12 -5.22 -2.45
C PHE A 111 4.47 -6.51 -3.18
N ALA A 112 5.26 -6.41 -4.25
CA ALA A 112 5.51 -7.53 -5.14
C ALA A 112 6.89 -7.41 -5.82
N TYR A 113 7.96 -7.31 -5.03
CA TYR A 113 9.32 -7.05 -5.52
C TYR A 113 9.84 -8.05 -6.56
N GLY A 114 9.19 -9.19 -6.72
CA GLY A 114 9.52 -10.15 -7.75
C GLY A 114 9.12 -9.72 -9.17
N PHE A 115 8.17 -8.78 -9.31
CA PHE A 115 7.73 -8.28 -10.62
C PHE A 115 7.27 -6.82 -10.62
N SER A 116 7.33 -6.12 -9.50
CA SER A 116 6.99 -4.70 -9.38
C SER A 116 8.01 -3.97 -8.53
N ASN A 117 8.28 -2.72 -8.89
CA ASN A 117 9.15 -1.83 -8.13
C ASN A 117 8.39 -0.99 -7.10
N GLN A 118 7.07 -1.18 -6.94
CA GLN A 118 6.24 -0.35 -6.06
C GLN A 118 6.65 -0.48 -4.59
N PRO A 119 7.20 0.56 -3.97
CA PRO A 119 7.41 0.60 -2.53
C PRO A 119 6.13 1.01 -1.81
N VAL A 120 6.01 0.61 -0.55
CA VAL A 120 5.01 1.10 0.39
C VAL A 120 5.67 1.55 1.68
N ASP A 121 5.46 2.80 2.06
CA ASP A 121 5.88 3.30 3.36
C ASP A 121 4.78 3.00 4.38
N VAL A 122 5.15 2.29 5.45
CA VAL A 122 4.23 1.90 6.52
C VAL A 122 4.27 2.93 7.62
N TRP A 123 3.09 3.41 8.02
CA TRP A 123 2.92 4.46 9.01
C TRP A 123 2.04 4.00 10.17
N ARG A 124 2.40 4.36 11.40
CA ARG A 124 1.51 4.31 12.55
C ARG A 124 0.87 5.69 12.75
N ALA A 125 -0.46 5.73 12.80
CA ALA A 125 -1.22 6.95 13.04
C ALA A 125 -1.87 6.88 14.43
N THR A 126 -1.66 7.92 15.25
CA THR A 126 -2.21 8.03 16.60
C THR A 126 -2.77 9.43 16.88
N GLY A 127 -3.56 9.57 17.95
CA GLY A 127 -4.28 10.80 18.27
C GLY A 127 -5.31 11.10 17.17
N LEU A 128 -6.20 10.14 16.96
CA LEU A 128 -7.13 10.10 15.84
C LEU A 128 -8.39 10.90 16.15
N GLU A 129 -8.71 11.85 15.27
CA GLU A 129 -9.91 12.66 15.31
C GLU A 129 -10.78 12.44 14.07
N PRO A 130 -12.11 12.35 14.21
CA PRO A 130 -13.01 12.26 13.07
C PRO A 130 -12.97 13.53 12.20
N GLY A 131 -13.05 13.34 10.91
CA GLY A 131 -13.17 14.39 9.90
C GLY A 131 -14.01 13.93 8.71
N PRO A 132 -14.13 14.71 7.66
CA PRO A 132 -14.83 14.31 6.45
C PRO A 132 -14.01 13.23 5.70
N GLN A 133 -14.73 12.24 5.19
CA GLN A 133 -14.23 11.25 4.22
C GLN A 133 -14.39 11.80 2.79
N ALA A 134 -13.49 11.50 1.89
CA ALA A 134 -13.51 11.98 0.51
C ALA A 134 -13.06 10.88 -0.47
N LEU A 135 -13.87 9.81 -0.56
CA LEU A 135 -13.59 8.65 -1.40
C LEU A 135 -13.48 9.00 -2.88
N GLU A 136 -12.54 8.40 -3.55
CA GLU A 136 -12.49 8.36 -5.01
C GLU A 136 -13.63 7.51 -5.59
N SER A 137 -13.92 7.70 -6.89
CA SER A 137 -14.97 6.92 -7.58
C SER A 137 -14.67 5.42 -7.62
N THR A 138 -13.40 5.04 -7.60
CA THR A 138 -12.90 3.66 -7.55
C THR A 138 -13.08 2.99 -6.19
N GLU A 139 -13.32 3.78 -5.15
CA GLU A 139 -13.51 3.35 -3.75
C GLU A 139 -14.98 3.31 -3.34
N ALA A 140 -15.87 3.44 -4.32
CA ALA A 140 -17.31 3.39 -4.07
C ALA A 140 -17.70 2.10 -3.32
N GLY A 141 -18.32 2.26 -2.15
CA GLY A 141 -18.72 1.14 -1.28
C GLY A 141 -17.62 0.64 -0.34
N LEU A 142 -16.53 1.40 -0.17
CA LEU A 142 -15.57 1.19 0.91
C LEU A 142 -16.28 1.36 2.27
N ILE A 143 -15.99 0.47 3.21
CA ILE A 143 -16.55 0.47 4.56
C ILE A 143 -15.41 0.68 5.56
N VAL A 144 -15.57 1.64 6.46
CA VAL A 144 -14.64 1.85 7.58
C VAL A 144 -15.22 1.23 8.84
N ARG A 145 -14.44 0.47 9.58
CA ARG A 145 -14.86 -0.10 10.86
C ARG A 145 -13.73 -0.09 11.87
N ARG A 146 -14.13 0.12 13.12
CA ARG A 146 -13.26 0.07 14.29
C ARG A 146 -13.29 -1.32 14.92
N PHE A 147 -12.11 -1.84 15.28
CA PHE A 147 -11.90 -3.12 15.93
C PHE A 147 -11.01 -2.96 17.17
N THR A 148 -10.99 -3.94 18.04
CA THR A 148 -9.96 -4.02 19.10
C THR A 148 -8.66 -4.61 18.54
N VAL A 149 -7.53 -4.31 19.17
CA VAL A 149 -6.24 -4.95 18.88
C VAL A 149 -6.37 -6.48 18.85
N ALA A 150 -6.99 -7.07 19.86
CA ALA A 150 -7.21 -8.52 19.95
C ALA A 150 -8.06 -9.07 18.79
N ALA A 151 -9.05 -8.30 18.31
CA ALA A 151 -9.86 -8.68 17.14
C ALA A 151 -9.02 -8.68 15.85
N VAL A 152 -8.20 -7.65 15.62
CA VAL A 152 -7.31 -7.58 14.45
C VAL A 152 -6.32 -8.75 14.45
N GLU A 153 -5.69 -9.05 15.58
CA GLU A 153 -4.82 -10.22 15.72
C GLU A 153 -5.55 -11.53 15.43
N SER A 154 -6.79 -11.67 15.88
CA SER A 154 -7.62 -12.84 15.57
C SER A 154 -7.91 -12.92 14.07
N MET A 155 -8.34 -11.81 13.44
CA MET A 155 -8.65 -11.74 12.01
C MET A 155 -7.45 -12.09 11.13
N ILE A 156 -6.24 -11.73 11.56
CA ILE A 156 -4.99 -12.15 10.88
C ILE A 156 -4.79 -13.66 11.04
N ARG A 157 -4.90 -14.19 12.25
CA ARG A 157 -4.73 -15.64 12.52
C ARG A 157 -5.77 -16.52 11.83
N THR A 158 -7.01 -16.04 11.73
CA THR A 158 -8.12 -16.77 11.08
C THR A 158 -8.20 -16.53 9.58
N ASN A 159 -7.26 -15.76 9.01
CA ASN A 159 -7.21 -15.45 7.59
C ASN A 159 -8.41 -14.64 7.07
N GLU A 160 -9.00 -13.79 7.91
CA GLU A 160 -9.97 -12.78 7.50
C GLU A 160 -9.27 -11.56 6.89
N ILE A 161 -8.15 -11.11 7.52
CA ILE A 161 -7.22 -10.16 6.91
C ILE A 161 -6.22 -10.97 6.09
N ARG A 162 -6.26 -10.81 4.77
CA ARG A 162 -5.45 -11.58 3.80
C ARG A 162 -4.56 -10.71 2.93
N ASP A 163 -4.68 -9.40 3.05
CA ASP A 163 -3.76 -8.47 2.40
C ASP A 163 -2.38 -8.59 3.05
N ALA A 164 -1.39 -9.03 2.25
CA ALA A 164 -0.04 -9.31 2.74
C ALA A 164 0.63 -8.04 3.30
N ALA A 165 0.36 -6.87 2.70
CA ALA A 165 0.91 -5.60 3.17
C ALA A 165 0.34 -5.23 4.54
N SER A 166 -0.97 -5.40 4.75
CA SER A 166 -1.64 -5.16 6.04
C SER A 166 -1.10 -6.10 7.13
N VAL A 167 -0.91 -7.40 6.82
CA VAL A 167 -0.34 -8.35 7.78
C VAL A 167 1.09 -7.97 8.16
N ALA A 168 1.91 -7.58 7.20
CA ALA A 168 3.28 -7.16 7.44
C ALA A 168 3.34 -5.83 8.22
N ALA A 169 2.49 -4.86 7.87
CA ALA A 169 2.38 -3.57 8.56
C ALA A 169 1.98 -3.75 10.03
N TRP A 170 1.01 -4.64 10.30
CA TRP A 170 0.63 -4.98 11.66
C TRP A 170 1.81 -5.51 12.48
N HIS A 171 2.62 -6.40 11.89
CA HIS A 171 3.81 -6.92 12.55
C HIS A 171 4.86 -5.83 12.86
N LEU A 172 5.00 -4.82 12.01
CA LEU A 172 5.89 -3.69 12.28
C LEU A 172 5.34 -2.78 13.39
N CYS A 173 4.00 -2.64 13.47
CA CYS A 173 3.34 -1.78 14.46
C CYS A 173 3.28 -2.39 15.86
N ALA A 174 3.20 -3.71 15.99
CA ALA A 174 3.00 -4.46 17.23
C ALA A 174 4.28 -4.67 18.08
N LYS A 175 5.34 -3.89 17.83
CA LYS A 175 6.62 -3.98 18.57
C LYS A 175 6.64 -3.12 19.80
#